data_e4eb40d1b8577cd9fe5b89e423cdbf7f
#
_entry.id   e4eb40d1b8577cd9fe5b89e423cdbf7f
#
_cell.length_a   1.000
_cell.length_b   1.000
_cell.length_c   1.000
_cell.angle_alpha   90.00
_cell.angle_beta   90.00
_cell.angle_gamma   90.00
#
_symmetry.space_group_name_H-M   'P 1'
#
loop_
_entity.id
_entity.type
_entity.pdbx_description
1 polymer ?
#
loop_
_entity_poly.entity_id
_entity_poly.type
_entity_poly.pdbx_seq_one_letter_code
_entity_poly.pdbx_strand_id
1 'polypeptide(L)'
;MAAAVAEVAFANNYQLSFPIIATINGQTLHNHDHSHMIKSGDMLLLDAGAETEMGYAGDMSSTIPADSKFTTRQKDIYDIQVAAHEAAVAALRPGIPFVDVYELSCKVIMEGLKDLGFVKGDPMEAVKAGAHAMFMPCGLGHMMGLDVHDMENLGEVYVGYDGQPKSTEFGRKSLRLGRKLEPGFVLTIEPGVYFIPELMDLWRGQNKFTEFINYEKLFTYKDFSGIRNEEDYLITENGARLLGKKIPLRTEEVEAIR
;
A
#
# COMPACT_ATOMS: atom_id res chain seq x y z
N MET A 1 13.24 14.84 8.63
CA MET A 1 11.82 14.67 8.31
C MET A 1 11.11 13.83 9.37
N ALA A 2 11.52 12.60 9.68
CA ALA A 2 10.89 11.79 10.75
C ALA A 2 10.73 12.55 12.08
N ALA A 3 11.74 13.29 12.52
CA ALA A 3 11.65 14.13 13.73
C ALA A 3 10.53 15.19 13.66
N ALA A 4 10.31 15.81 12.51
CA ALA A 4 9.24 16.80 12.34
C ALA A 4 7.84 16.17 12.40
N VAL A 5 7.70 14.93 11.93
CA VAL A 5 6.44 14.16 12.07
C VAL A 5 6.20 13.79 13.53
N ALA A 6 7.23 13.28 14.21
CA ALA A 6 7.14 12.95 15.65
C ALA A 6 6.82 14.18 16.50
N GLU A 7 7.39 15.36 16.16
CA GLU A 7 7.11 16.61 16.85
C GLU A 7 5.62 16.96 16.81
N VAL A 8 4.94 16.75 15.69
CA VAL A 8 3.49 17.02 15.57
C VAL A 8 2.68 16.14 16.52
N ALA A 9 2.99 14.86 16.62
CA ALA A 9 2.32 13.96 17.56
C ALA A 9 2.59 14.37 19.01
N PHE A 10 3.83 14.55 19.40
CA PHE A 10 4.22 14.88 20.76
C PHE A 10 3.75 16.27 21.22
N ALA A 11 3.73 17.27 20.31
CA ALA A 11 3.20 18.60 20.62
C ALA A 11 1.69 18.59 20.93
N ASN A 12 0.98 17.56 20.50
CA ASN A 12 -0.44 17.35 20.79
C ASN A 12 -0.67 16.30 21.90
N ASN A 13 0.36 15.92 22.65
CA ASN A 13 0.35 14.90 23.70
C ASN A 13 -0.04 13.50 23.23
N TYR A 14 0.19 13.18 21.95
CA TYR A 14 -0.03 11.84 21.39
C TYR A 14 1.29 11.07 21.31
N GLN A 15 1.21 9.74 21.37
CA GLN A 15 2.31 8.85 21.05
C GLN A 15 2.27 8.47 19.58
N LEU A 16 3.38 7.93 19.07
CA LEU A 16 3.40 7.33 17.73
C LEU A 16 2.77 5.93 17.80
N SER A 17 1.94 5.57 16.83
CA SER A 17 1.36 4.23 16.70
C SER A 17 2.41 3.17 16.38
N PHE A 18 3.48 3.58 15.69
CA PHE A 18 4.62 2.73 15.29
C PHE A 18 5.84 3.59 14.93
N PRO A 19 7.03 2.98 14.80
CA PRO A 19 8.22 3.70 14.34
C PRO A 19 8.04 4.26 12.94
N ILE A 20 8.27 5.55 12.76
CA ILE A 20 8.07 6.27 11.48
C ILE A 20 8.92 5.65 10.37
N ILE A 21 8.31 5.41 9.22
CA ILE A 21 8.97 5.13 7.95
C ILE A 21 9.04 6.43 7.16
N ALA A 22 10.24 6.91 6.84
CA ALA A 22 10.47 8.10 6.02
C ALA A 22 11.66 7.83 5.10
N THR A 23 11.40 7.38 3.88
CA THR A 23 12.43 6.82 3.02
C THR A 23 12.32 7.26 1.57
N ILE A 24 13.46 7.39 0.88
CA ILE A 24 13.54 7.50 -0.58
C ILE A 24 13.62 6.12 -1.26
N ASN A 25 13.77 5.06 -0.47
CA ASN A 25 13.83 3.67 -0.91
C ASN A 25 12.51 2.94 -0.60
N GLY A 26 11.39 3.43 -1.14
CA GLY A 26 10.05 2.93 -0.89
C GLY A 26 9.84 1.45 -1.26
N GLN A 27 10.72 0.87 -2.09
CA GLN A 27 10.72 -0.56 -2.38
C GLN A 27 11.13 -1.43 -1.18
N THR A 28 11.74 -0.83 -0.14
CA THR A 28 11.99 -1.47 1.15
C THR A 28 10.82 -1.13 2.07
N LEU A 29 9.83 -2.03 2.18
CA LEU A 29 8.50 -1.73 2.69
C LEU A 29 8.46 -1.18 4.12
N HIS A 30 9.31 -1.69 5.03
CA HIS A 30 9.41 -1.20 6.42
C HIS A 30 10.81 -0.62 6.68
N ASN A 31 11.17 0.42 5.91
CA ASN A 31 12.50 1.01 5.99
C ASN A 31 12.57 2.07 7.09
N HIS A 32 13.26 1.75 8.18
CA HIS A 32 13.52 2.68 9.31
C HIS A 32 14.90 3.37 9.20
N ASP A 33 15.62 3.22 8.10
CA ASP A 33 16.87 3.96 7.86
C ASP A 33 16.57 5.37 7.36
N HIS A 34 16.85 6.35 8.21
CA HIS A 34 16.66 7.78 7.94
C HIS A 34 17.97 8.49 7.55
N SER A 35 19.04 7.76 7.27
CA SER A 35 20.37 8.32 6.98
C SER A 35 20.52 8.91 5.57
N HIS A 36 19.59 8.60 4.68
CA HIS A 36 19.67 9.02 3.28
C HIS A 36 19.33 10.50 3.09
N MET A 37 20.12 11.15 2.23
CA MET A 37 19.87 12.54 1.80
C MET A 37 18.87 12.56 0.66
N ILE A 38 17.78 13.29 0.82
CA ILE A 38 16.79 13.52 -0.24
C ILE A 38 17.40 14.44 -1.30
N LYS A 39 17.25 14.08 -2.58
CA LYS A 39 17.77 14.82 -3.74
C LYS A 39 16.65 15.08 -4.73
N SER A 40 16.88 16.05 -5.63
CA SER A 40 16.01 16.26 -6.80
C SER A 40 15.88 14.95 -7.60
N GLY A 41 14.66 14.64 -8.00
CA GLY A 41 14.31 13.40 -8.69
C GLY A 41 13.91 12.24 -7.77
N ASP A 42 14.12 12.34 -6.46
CA ASP A 42 13.65 11.33 -5.50
C ASP A 42 12.13 11.41 -5.28
N MET A 43 11.55 10.32 -4.83
CA MET A 43 10.26 10.29 -4.14
C MET A 43 10.49 9.97 -2.67
N LEU A 44 9.74 10.62 -1.79
CA LEU A 44 9.71 10.31 -0.37
C LEU A 44 8.43 9.54 -0.05
N LEU A 45 8.57 8.33 0.43
CA LEU A 45 7.50 7.57 1.06
C LEU A 45 7.58 7.87 2.56
N LEU A 46 6.51 8.45 3.09
CA LEU A 46 6.29 8.70 4.50
C LEU A 46 5.14 7.82 4.96
N ASP A 47 5.37 7.07 6.04
CA ASP A 47 4.37 6.21 6.65
C ASP A 47 4.48 6.41 8.17
N ALA A 48 3.40 6.93 8.75
CA ALA A 48 3.38 7.35 10.15
C ALA A 48 1.95 7.43 10.69
N GLY A 49 1.80 7.13 11.95
CA GLY A 49 0.56 7.28 12.68
C GLY A 49 0.77 7.76 14.10
N ALA A 50 -0.28 8.28 14.70
CA ALA A 50 -0.31 8.67 16.10
C ALA A 50 -1.49 8.02 16.81
N GLU A 51 -1.29 7.69 18.09
CA GLU A 51 -2.37 7.19 18.95
C GLU A 51 -3.23 8.36 19.44
N THR A 52 -4.52 8.12 19.57
CA THR A 52 -5.44 9.05 20.23
C THR A 52 -5.22 9.02 21.77
N GLU A 53 -5.84 9.96 22.49
CA GLU A 53 -5.86 9.96 23.98
C GLU A 53 -6.42 8.66 24.56
N MET A 54 -7.25 7.94 23.81
CA MET A 54 -7.85 6.66 24.21
C MET A 54 -6.98 5.45 23.80
N GLY A 55 -5.80 5.66 23.23
CA GLY A 55 -4.89 4.62 22.77
C GLY A 55 -5.26 3.98 21.43
N TYR A 56 -6.19 4.53 20.68
CA TYR A 56 -6.48 4.05 19.33
C TYR A 56 -5.43 4.52 18.35
N ALA A 57 -4.86 3.60 17.59
CA ALA A 57 -3.86 3.85 16.57
C ALA A 57 -4.46 4.56 15.34
N GLY A 58 -3.65 5.37 14.68
CA GLY A 58 -3.84 5.83 13.31
C GLY A 58 -2.71 5.31 12.44
N ASP A 59 -2.95 5.17 11.14
CA ASP A 59 -2.00 4.66 10.16
C ASP A 59 -2.19 5.35 8.81
N MET A 60 -1.16 6.02 8.31
CA MET A 60 -1.26 6.77 7.06
C MET A 60 0.06 6.77 6.31
N SER A 61 0.00 6.42 5.02
CA SER A 61 1.14 6.58 4.13
C SER A 61 0.87 7.62 3.05
N SER A 62 1.92 8.37 2.69
CA SER A 62 1.92 9.26 1.54
C SER A 62 3.24 9.16 0.81
N THR A 63 3.19 9.10 -0.52
CA THR A 63 4.37 9.22 -1.36
C THR A 63 4.32 10.55 -2.11
N ILE A 64 5.35 11.37 -1.94
CA ILE A 64 5.44 12.71 -2.54
C ILE A 64 6.75 12.86 -3.31
N PRO A 65 6.79 13.68 -4.38
CA PRO A 65 8.05 13.98 -5.05
C PRO A 65 8.93 14.88 -4.17
N ALA A 66 10.24 14.74 -4.24
CA ALA A 66 11.18 15.66 -3.61
C ALA A 66 11.13 17.05 -4.26
N ASP A 67 10.88 17.09 -5.55
CA ASP A 67 10.66 18.30 -6.33
C ASP A 67 9.21 18.82 -6.20
N SER A 68 8.93 19.98 -6.80
CA SER A 68 7.56 20.54 -6.80
C SER A 68 6.57 19.75 -7.67
N LYS A 69 7.06 18.87 -8.53
CA LYS A 69 6.26 18.04 -9.44
C LYS A 69 6.83 16.63 -9.56
N PHE A 70 5.95 15.68 -9.83
CA PHE A 70 6.35 14.36 -10.28
C PHE A 70 7.00 14.43 -11.67
N THR A 71 8.00 13.61 -11.92
CA THR A 71 8.43 13.30 -13.29
C THR A 71 7.34 12.48 -13.99
N THR A 72 7.31 12.48 -15.33
CA THR A 72 6.36 11.66 -16.10
C THR A 72 6.41 10.20 -15.66
N ARG A 73 7.62 9.65 -15.47
CA ARG A 73 7.83 8.27 -15.03
C ARG A 73 7.22 7.99 -13.64
N GLN A 74 7.34 8.94 -12.73
CA GLN A 74 6.74 8.84 -11.38
C GLN A 74 5.23 8.94 -11.44
N LYS A 75 4.71 9.93 -12.21
CA LYS A 75 3.29 10.14 -12.38
C LYS A 75 2.59 8.92 -12.96
N ASP A 76 3.14 8.30 -14.01
CA ASP A 76 2.58 7.12 -14.65
C ASP A 76 2.32 5.98 -13.64
N ILE A 77 3.27 5.71 -12.74
CA ILE A 77 3.11 4.67 -11.71
C ILE A 77 2.25 5.14 -10.53
N TYR A 78 2.38 6.41 -10.16
CA TYR A 78 1.60 7.00 -9.07
C TYR A 78 0.10 6.97 -9.38
N ASP A 79 -0.30 7.35 -10.60
CA ASP A 79 -1.69 7.35 -11.03
C ASP A 79 -2.28 5.93 -11.03
N ILE A 80 -1.48 4.89 -11.33
CA ILE A 80 -1.90 3.48 -11.20
C ILE A 80 -2.19 3.14 -9.73
N GLN A 81 -1.31 3.54 -8.81
CA GLN A 81 -1.48 3.29 -7.39
C GLN A 81 -2.74 4.00 -6.86
N VAL A 82 -2.96 5.26 -7.24
CA VAL A 82 -4.16 6.03 -6.87
C VAL A 82 -5.43 5.35 -7.41
N ALA A 83 -5.43 4.91 -8.68
CA ALA A 83 -6.57 4.20 -9.26
C ALA A 83 -6.89 2.90 -8.50
N ALA A 84 -5.87 2.16 -8.05
CA ALA A 84 -6.04 0.95 -7.26
C ALA A 84 -6.62 1.26 -5.87
N HIS A 85 -6.16 2.34 -5.23
CA HIS A 85 -6.70 2.83 -3.97
C HIS A 85 -8.17 3.23 -4.10
N GLU A 86 -8.50 4.09 -5.07
CA GLU A 86 -9.88 4.55 -5.32
C GLU A 86 -10.82 3.36 -5.63
N ALA A 87 -10.36 2.37 -6.41
CA ALA A 87 -11.15 1.17 -6.71
C ALA A 87 -11.40 0.31 -5.47
N ALA A 88 -10.38 0.14 -4.61
CA ALA A 88 -10.51 -0.58 -3.35
C ALA A 88 -11.52 0.10 -2.42
N VAL A 89 -11.38 1.42 -2.22
CA VAL A 89 -12.29 2.22 -1.38
C VAL A 89 -13.73 2.15 -1.88
N ALA A 90 -13.94 2.27 -3.19
CA ALA A 90 -15.28 2.18 -3.81
C ALA A 90 -15.94 0.80 -3.61
N ALA A 91 -15.16 -0.25 -3.40
CA ALA A 91 -15.67 -1.60 -3.17
C ALA A 91 -16.04 -1.87 -1.71
N LEU A 92 -15.58 -1.04 -0.75
CA LEU A 92 -15.80 -1.26 0.69
C LEU A 92 -17.29 -1.18 1.04
N ARG A 93 -17.81 -2.27 1.60
CA ARG A 93 -19.18 -2.35 2.14
C ARG A 93 -19.31 -3.58 3.04
N PRO A 94 -20.30 -3.63 3.93
CA PRO A 94 -20.61 -4.82 4.70
C PRO A 94 -20.83 -6.06 3.81
N GLY A 95 -20.34 -7.20 4.25
CA GLY A 95 -20.53 -8.50 3.62
C GLY A 95 -19.57 -8.82 2.47
N ILE A 96 -18.81 -7.85 1.94
CA ILE A 96 -17.76 -8.17 0.95
C ILE A 96 -16.58 -8.86 1.66
N PRO A 97 -16.04 -9.97 1.12
CA PRO A 97 -14.76 -10.49 1.58
C PRO A 97 -13.64 -9.49 1.26
N PHE A 98 -12.78 -9.18 2.22
CA PHE A 98 -11.71 -8.22 1.96
C PHE A 98 -10.67 -8.77 0.97
N VAL A 99 -10.55 -10.10 0.86
CA VAL A 99 -9.74 -10.73 -0.19
C VAL A 99 -10.21 -10.34 -1.61
N ASP A 100 -11.52 -10.15 -1.82
CA ASP A 100 -12.05 -9.72 -3.13
C ASP A 100 -11.68 -8.25 -3.42
N VAL A 101 -11.64 -7.39 -2.38
CA VAL A 101 -11.17 -6.00 -2.50
C VAL A 101 -9.68 -5.97 -2.83
N TYR A 102 -8.88 -6.83 -2.18
CA TYR A 102 -7.45 -7.00 -2.48
C TYR A 102 -7.23 -7.44 -3.93
N GLU A 103 -7.95 -8.45 -4.41
CA GLU A 103 -7.81 -8.95 -5.79
C GLU A 103 -8.25 -7.90 -6.82
N LEU A 104 -9.29 -7.11 -6.52
CA LEU A 104 -9.70 -5.97 -7.34
C LEU A 104 -8.58 -4.93 -7.44
N SER A 105 -7.99 -4.54 -6.32
CA SER A 105 -6.87 -3.60 -6.30
C SER A 105 -5.66 -4.11 -7.09
N CYS A 106 -5.28 -5.38 -6.88
CA CYS A 106 -4.22 -6.03 -7.66
C CYS A 106 -4.54 -6.04 -9.17
N LYS A 107 -5.80 -6.30 -9.55
CA LYS A 107 -6.24 -6.27 -10.95
C LYS A 107 -6.04 -4.89 -11.57
N VAL A 108 -6.46 -3.82 -10.87
CA VAL A 108 -6.31 -2.43 -11.35
C VAL A 108 -4.83 -2.08 -11.53
N ILE A 109 -3.97 -2.47 -10.60
CA ILE A 109 -2.51 -2.32 -10.74
C ILE A 109 -2.01 -3.03 -12.00
N MET A 110 -2.40 -4.29 -12.20
CA MET A 110 -1.95 -5.08 -13.35
C MET A 110 -2.50 -4.55 -14.69
N GLU A 111 -3.70 -3.97 -14.72
CA GLU A 111 -4.25 -3.28 -15.88
C GLU A 111 -3.42 -2.04 -16.25
N GLY A 112 -3.18 -1.14 -15.31
CA GLY A 112 -2.37 0.05 -15.56
C GLY A 112 -0.92 -0.30 -15.94
N LEU A 113 -0.32 -1.30 -15.31
CA LEU A 113 1.02 -1.78 -15.67
C LEU A 113 1.06 -2.44 -17.05
N LYS A 114 -0.05 -3.04 -17.50
CA LYS A 114 -0.18 -3.56 -18.87
C LYS A 114 -0.19 -2.45 -19.89
N ASP A 115 -0.92 -1.36 -19.63
CA ASP A 115 -0.96 -0.19 -20.52
C ASP A 115 0.42 0.46 -20.69
N LEU A 116 1.25 0.39 -19.65
CA LEU A 116 2.66 0.83 -19.68
C LEU A 116 3.63 -0.23 -20.22
N GLY A 117 3.15 -1.43 -20.57
CA GLY A 117 3.93 -2.50 -21.18
C GLY A 117 4.76 -3.36 -20.22
N PHE A 118 4.55 -3.28 -18.89
CA PHE A 118 5.19 -4.16 -17.91
C PHE A 118 4.53 -5.53 -17.82
N VAL A 119 3.22 -5.58 -18.09
CA VAL A 119 2.39 -6.78 -18.00
C VAL A 119 1.89 -7.19 -19.38
N LYS A 120 1.76 -8.48 -19.60
CA LYS A 120 1.25 -9.13 -20.80
C LYS A 120 0.03 -9.98 -20.45
N GLY A 121 -0.74 -10.38 -21.47
CA GLY A 121 -1.87 -11.29 -21.27
C GLY A 121 -3.05 -10.65 -20.55
N ASP A 122 -3.83 -11.45 -19.85
CA ASP A 122 -4.99 -11.01 -19.08
C ASP A 122 -4.60 -10.63 -17.66
N PRO A 123 -4.92 -9.41 -17.17
CA PRO A 123 -4.57 -8.95 -15.83
C PRO A 123 -5.17 -9.80 -14.71
N MET A 124 -6.42 -10.26 -14.84
CA MET A 124 -7.03 -11.10 -13.80
C MET A 124 -6.42 -12.49 -13.74
N GLU A 125 -6.08 -13.08 -14.89
CA GLU A 125 -5.36 -14.36 -14.91
C GLU A 125 -3.95 -14.20 -14.31
N ALA A 126 -3.28 -13.08 -14.55
CA ALA A 126 -2.01 -12.75 -13.91
C ALA A 126 -2.15 -12.65 -12.37
N VAL A 127 -3.24 -12.02 -11.87
CA VAL A 127 -3.54 -11.95 -10.43
C VAL A 127 -3.80 -13.35 -9.88
N LYS A 128 -4.64 -14.17 -10.52
CA LYS A 128 -4.93 -15.54 -10.09
C LYS A 128 -3.67 -16.41 -10.04
N ALA A 129 -2.78 -16.25 -11.00
CA ALA A 129 -1.49 -16.95 -11.04
C ALA A 129 -0.49 -16.48 -9.96
N GLY A 130 -0.72 -15.31 -9.34
CA GLY A 130 0.19 -14.71 -8.36
C GLY A 130 1.27 -13.79 -8.95
N ALA A 131 1.19 -13.46 -10.25
CA ALA A 131 2.18 -12.60 -10.91
C ALA A 131 2.15 -11.13 -10.41
N HIS A 132 0.99 -10.67 -9.89
CA HIS A 132 0.83 -9.35 -9.28
C HIS A 132 1.83 -9.09 -8.14
N ALA A 133 2.25 -10.14 -7.44
CA ALA A 133 3.17 -10.01 -6.32
C ALA A 133 4.60 -9.57 -6.72
N MET A 134 4.91 -9.51 -8.02
CA MET A 134 6.10 -8.81 -8.52
C MET A 134 6.07 -7.31 -8.17
N PHE A 135 4.87 -6.72 -8.19
CA PHE A 135 4.67 -5.27 -8.02
C PHE A 135 4.00 -4.92 -6.69
N MET A 136 3.17 -5.81 -6.15
CA MET A 136 2.49 -5.67 -4.86
C MET A 136 2.67 -6.95 -4.02
N PRO A 137 3.84 -7.14 -3.37
CA PRO A 137 4.14 -8.33 -2.56
C PRO A 137 3.52 -8.30 -1.16
N CYS A 138 2.85 -7.21 -0.79
CA CYS A 138 2.21 -6.96 0.50
C CYS A 138 0.69 -7.16 0.44
N GLY A 139 0.02 -7.02 1.60
CA GLY A 139 -1.43 -6.93 1.70
C GLY A 139 -1.97 -5.58 1.22
N LEU A 140 -3.29 -5.49 1.13
CA LEU A 140 -4.00 -4.24 0.81
C LEU A 140 -4.32 -3.42 2.06
N GLY A 141 -4.31 -4.05 3.22
CA GLY A 141 -4.68 -3.41 4.47
C GLY A 141 -4.91 -4.43 5.59
N HIS A 142 -5.20 -3.94 6.76
CA HIS A 142 -5.38 -4.70 7.99
C HIS A 142 -6.43 -4.04 8.90
N MET A 143 -6.90 -4.79 9.90
CA MET A 143 -7.69 -4.20 10.99
C MET A 143 -6.81 -3.27 11.81
N MET A 144 -7.41 -2.20 12.30
CA MET A 144 -6.77 -1.21 13.15
C MET A 144 -7.66 -0.91 14.37
N GLY A 145 -7.04 -0.75 15.54
CA GLY A 145 -7.74 -0.52 16.79
C GLY A 145 -6.80 0.03 17.87
N LEU A 146 -6.71 -0.67 19.01
CA LEU A 146 -5.74 -0.34 20.07
C LEU A 146 -4.30 -0.65 19.67
N ASP A 147 -4.12 -1.58 18.73
CA ASP A 147 -2.84 -1.81 18.05
C ASP A 147 -2.98 -1.39 16.58
N VAL A 148 -1.88 -0.93 15.96
CA VAL A 148 -1.86 -0.58 14.53
C VAL A 148 -2.25 -1.78 13.66
N HIS A 149 -1.71 -2.98 13.95
CA HIS A 149 -2.20 -4.25 13.45
C HIS A 149 -3.07 -4.90 14.53
N ASP A 150 -4.36 -4.57 14.54
CA ASP A 150 -5.22 -4.86 15.67
C ASP A 150 -5.36 -6.35 15.97
N MET A 151 -5.09 -6.70 17.23
CA MET A 151 -5.18 -8.04 17.78
C MET A 151 -4.33 -9.12 17.05
N GLU A 152 -3.36 -8.73 16.22
CA GLU A 152 -2.53 -9.68 15.46
C GLU A 152 -1.82 -10.69 16.37
N ASN A 153 -1.35 -10.23 17.55
CA ASN A 153 -0.69 -11.07 18.54
C ASN A 153 -1.60 -12.18 19.12
N LEU A 154 -2.92 -12.01 19.06
CA LEU A 154 -3.91 -12.99 19.49
C LEU A 154 -4.26 -14.00 18.41
N GLY A 155 -3.76 -13.83 17.20
CA GLY A 155 -3.90 -14.74 16.07
C GLY A 155 -4.62 -14.10 14.89
N GLU A 156 -3.84 -13.69 13.91
CA GLU A 156 -4.31 -13.10 12.64
C GLU A 156 -5.39 -13.94 11.93
N VAL A 157 -5.30 -15.28 12.03
CA VAL A 157 -6.31 -16.20 11.48
C VAL A 157 -7.70 -15.94 12.07
N TYR A 158 -7.79 -15.58 13.35
CA TYR A 158 -9.08 -15.29 13.99
C TYR A 158 -9.56 -13.88 13.65
N VAL A 159 -8.72 -12.88 13.81
CA VAL A 159 -9.08 -11.48 13.58
C VAL A 159 -9.33 -11.22 12.10
N GLY A 160 -8.38 -11.60 11.25
CA GLY A 160 -8.40 -11.29 9.83
C GLY A 160 -9.16 -12.29 8.96
N TYR A 161 -9.37 -13.53 9.44
CA TYR A 161 -9.87 -14.63 8.59
C TYR A 161 -11.03 -15.42 9.20
N ASP A 162 -11.56 -15.02 10.37
CA ASP A 162 -12.67 -15.69 11.04
C ASP A 162 -12.43 -17.22 11.24
N GLY A 163 -11.20 -17.54 11.61
CA GLY A 163 -10.76 -18.94 11.82
C GLY A 163 -10.45 -19.72 10.54
N GLN A 164 -10.61 -19.12 9.36
CA GLN A 164 -10.29 -19.79 8.10
C GLN A 164 -8.79 -19.74 7.82
N PRO A 165 -8.23 -20.73 7.11
CA PRO A 165 -6.81 -20.75 6.79
C PRO A 165 -6.45 -19.59 5.84
N LYS A 166 -5.33 -18.94 6.14
CA LYS A 166 -4.73 -17.91 5.30
C LYS A 166 -3.96 -18.53 4.13
N SER A 167 -3.90 -17.82 3.00
CA SER A 167 -3.06 -18.22 1.87
C SER A 167 -1.59 -18.32 2.24
N THR A 168 -0.89 -19.31 1.69
CA THR A 168 0.57 -19.46 1.80
C THR A 168 1.32 -18.93 0.58
N GLU A 169 0.60 -18.48 -0.45
CA GLU A 169 1.19 -17.96 -1.69
C GLU A 169 1.90 -16.62 -1.45
N PHE A 170 3.05 -16.45 -2.08
CA PHE A 170 3.78 -15.18 -2.02
C PHE A 170 2.91 -14.01 -2.51
N GLY A 171 2.93 -12.92 -1.77
CA GLY A 171 2.01 -11.78 -1.93
C GLY A 171 0.74 -11.99 -1.08
N ARG A 172 -0.11 -12.95 -1.42
CA ARG A 172 -1.35 -13.25 -0.68
C ARG A 172 -1.11 -13.61 0.79
N LYS A 173 -0.01 -14.31 1.11
CA LYS A 173 0.33 -14.63 2.50
C LYS A 173 0.56 -13.41 3.38
N SER A 174 0.81 -12.24 2.78
CA SER A 174 1.02 -10.97 3.49
C SER A 174 -0.30 -10.20 3.72
N LEU A 175 -1.42 -10.66 3.16
CA LEU A 175 -2.72 -10.07 3.41
C LEU A 175 -3.19 -10.44 4.83
N ARG A 176 -3.31 -9.43 5.72
CA ARG A 176 -3.66 -9.63 7.13
C ARG A 176 -5.15 -9.75 7.36
N LEU A 177 -5.96 -9.14 6.48
CA LEU A 177 -7.41 -9.16 6.51
C LEU A 177 -7.96 -9.83 5.24
N GLY A 178 -8.80 -10.84 5.36
CA GLY A 178 -9.41 -11.56 4.23
C GLY A 178 -10.90 -11.87 4.42
N ARG A 179 -11.39 -11.77 5.67
CA ARG A 179 -12.78 -12.07 6.04
C ARG A 179 -13.78 -11.08 5.45
N LYS A 180 -15.07 -11.41 5.56
CA LYS A 180 -16.15 -10.48 5.22
C LYS A 180 -16.13 -9.28 6.15
N LEU A 181 -16.26 -8.09 5.56
CA LEU A 181 -16.34 -6.84 6.31
C LEU A 181 -17.69 -6.71 7.03
N GLU A 182 -17.64 -6.16 8.23
CA GLU A 182 -18.81 -5.94 9.09
C GLU A 182 -18.88 -4.46 9.51
N PRO A 183 -20.07 -3.91 9.72
CA PRO A 183 -20.20 -2.55 10.28
C PRO A 183 -19.46 -2.43 11.60
N GLY A 184 -18.73 -1.33 11.77
CA GLY A 184 -17.90 -1.08 12.94
C GLY A 184 -16.43 -1.48 12.77
N PHE A 185 -16.06 -2.24 11.73
CA PHE A 185 -14.65 -2.51 11.45
C PHE A 185 -13.94 -1.24 11.04
N VAL A 186 -12.74 -1.04 11.62
CA VAL A 186 -11.78 -0.01 11.19
C VAL A 186 -10.63 -0.72 10.52
N LEU A 187 -10.23 -0.26 9.36
CA LEU A 187 -9.19 -0.89 8.55
C LEU A 187 -8.46 0.12 7.70
N THR A 188 -7.25 -0.24 7.27
CA THR A 188 -6.44 0.53 6.31
C THR A 188 -6.74 0.13 4.89
N ILE A 189 -6.52 1.05 3.94
CA ILE A 189 -6.42 0.80 2.50
C ILE A 189 -5.11 1.38 2.01
N GLU A 190 -4.14 0.51 1.70
CA GLU A 190 -2.73 0.84 1.47
C GLU A 190 -2.12 0.14 0.23
N PRO A 191 -2.75 0.17 -0.94
CA PRO A 191 -2.14 -0.47 -2.10
C PRO A 191 -0.80 0.19 -2.42
N GLY A 192 0.20 -0.63 -2.76
CA GLY A 192 1.49 -0.14 -3.18
C GLY A 192 1.91 -0.68 -4.53
N VAL A 193 2.79 0.05 -5.22
CA VAL A 193 3.45 -0.41 -6.44
C VAL A 193 4.95 -0.29 -6.26
N TYR A 194 5.62 -1.42 -6.23
CA TYR A 194 7.04 -1.51 -5.88
C TYR A 194 7.85 -2.13 -7.01
N PHE A 195 9.05 -1.59 -7.23
CA PHE A 195 10.04 -2.13 -8.14
C PHE A 195 11.25 -2.60 -7.30
N ILE A 196 11.24 -3.86 -6.88
CA ILE A 196 12.23 -4.45 -5.96
C ILE A 196 13.29 -5.17 -6.80
N PRO A 197 14.53 -4.63 -6.94
CA PRO A 197 15.54 -5.18 -7.83
C PRO A 197 15.86 -6.65 -7.55
N GLU A 198 15.96 -7.04 -6.29
CA GLU A 198 16.29 -8.40 -5.86
C GLU A 198 15.18 -9.40 -6.23
N LEU A 199 13.91 -9.01 -6.11
CA LEU A 199 12.77 -9.83 -6.52
C LEU A 199 12.71 -9.97 -8.04
N MET A 200 12.99 -8.86 -8.76
CA MET A 200 13.05 -8.84 -10.23
C MET A 200 14.12 -9.80 -10.74
N ASP A 201 15.34 -9.76 -10.15
CA ASP A 201 16.43 -10.63 -10.51
C ASP A 201 16.13 -12.10 -10.18
N LEU A 202 15.59 -12.36 -8.99
CA LEU A 202 15.21 -13.69 -8.55
C LEU A 202 14.19 -14.34 -9.49
N TRP A 203 13.09 -13.65 -9.77
CA TRP A 203 12.01 -14.22 -10.59
C TRP A 203 12.40 -14.35 -12.06
N ARG A 204 13.19 -13.41 -12.59
CA ARG A 204 13.75 -13.56 -13.94
C ARG A 204 14.68 -14.76 -14.02
N GLY A 205 15.56 -14.96 -13.04
CA GLY A 205 16.46 -16.12 -12.99
C GLY A 205 15.71 -17.46 -12.92
N GLN A 206 14.52 -17.46 -12.36
CA GLN A 206 13.61 -18.62 -12.28
C GLN A 206 12.68 -18.75 -13.50
N ASN A 207 12.72 -17.85 -14.47
CA ASN A 207 11.75 -17.73 -15.57
C ASN A 207 10.28 -17.70 -15.09
N LYS A 208 10.03 -17.10 -13.91
CA LYS A 208 8.72 -17.11 -13.27
C LYS A 208 7.79 -16.13 -13.95
N PHE A 209 6.56 -16.54 -14.26
CA PHE A 209 5.50 -15.72 -14.87
C PHE A 209 5.92 -14.96 -16.15
N THR A 210 6.77 -15.56 -16.99
CA THR A 210 7.24 -14.95 -18.25
C THR A 210 6.11 -14.71 -19.24
N GLU A 211 4.99 -15.42 -19.11
CA GLU A 211 3.76 -15.22 -19.86
C GLU A 211 3.03 -13.93 -19.47
N PHE A 212 3.18 -13.46 -18.21
CA PHE A 212 2.54 -12.26 -17.70
C PHE A 212 3.48 -11.07 -17.53
N ILE A 213 4.77 -11.30 -17.26
CA ILE A 213 5.74 -10.25 -16.94
C ILE A 213 6.64 -9.98 -18.13
N ASN A 214 6.75 -8.69 -18.52
CA ASN A 214 7.70 -8.21 -19.48
C ASN A 214 9.01 -7.81 -18.77
N TYR A 215 9.92 -8.75 -18.56
CA TYR A 215 11.17 -8.51 -17.85
C TYR A 215 12.08 -7.50 -18.53
N GLU A 216 12.07 -7.38 -19.86
CA GLU A 216 12.87 -6.38 -20.56
C GLU A 216 12.44 -4.96 -20.17
N LYS A 217 11.14 -4.70 -20.20
CA LYS A 217 10.58 -3.42 -19.77
C LYS A 217 10.75 -3.22 -18.26
N LEU A 218 10.51 -4.26 -17.45
CA LEU A 218 10.62 -4.21 -16.00
C LEU A 218 12.01 -3.79 -15.55
N PHE A 219 13.05 -4.32 -16.17
CA PHE A 219 14.43 -4.01 -15.81
C PHE A 219 14.84 -2.56 -16.07
N THR A 220 14.12 -1.82 -16.90
CA THR A 220 14.35 -0.39 -17.08
C THR A 220 13.87 0.45 -15.88
N TYR A 221 13.23 -0.19 -14.87
CA TYR A 221 12.71 0.46 -13.65
C TYR A 221 13.36 -0.05 -12.35
N LYS A 222 14.53 -0.68 -12.43
CA LYS A 222 15.28 -1.13 -11.25
C LYS A 222 15.63 -0.01 -10.26
N ASP A 223 15.72 1.21 -10.75
CA ASP A 223 16.05 2.43 -10.00
C ASP A 223 14.80 3.23 -9.55
N PHE A 224 13.60 2.70 -9.78
CA PHE A 224 12.37 3.46 -9.60
C PHE A 224 11.98 3.68 -8.13
N SER A 225 12.20 2.72 -7.23
CA SER A 225 11.71 2.73 -5.84
C SER A 225 10.31 2.13 -5.68
N GLY A 226 9.49 2.65 -4.75
CA GLY A 226 8.13 2.18 -4.47
C GLY A 226 7.21 3.32 -4.07
N ILE A 227 5.92 3.11 -4.29
CA ILE A 227 4.84 4.07 -3.98
C ILE A 227 3.80 3.36 -3.12
N ARG A 228 3.38 3.99 -2.03
CA ARG A 228 2.22 3.64 -1.21
C ARG A 228 1.53 4.92 -0.77
N ASN A 229 0.21 4.93 -0.87
CA ASN A 229 -0.65 5.89 -0.19
C ASN A 229 -1.71 5.11 0.56
N GLU A 230 -2.04 5.56 1.76
CA GLU A 230 -2.84 4.85 2.73
C GLU A 230 -3.75 5.79 3.49
N GLU A 231 -4.97 5.36 3.71
CA GLU A 231 -5.96 6.03 4.52
C GLU A 231 -6.75 5.02 5.34
N ASP A 232 -7.28 5.47 6.48
CA ASP A 232 -8.07 4.68 7.44
C ASP A 232 -9.56 4.79 7.17
N TYR A 233 -10.27 3.66 7.19
CA TYR A 233 -11.72 3.61 6.91
C TYR A 233 -12.50 2.88 7.99
N LEU A 234 -13.66 3.46 8.37
CA LEU A 234 -14.68 2.79 9.15
C LEU A 234 -15.72 2.17 8.20
N ILE A 235 -15.99 0.88 8.35
CA ILE A 235 -17.10 0.23 7.66
C ILE A 235 -18.41 0.63 8.36
N THR A 236 -19.33 1.22 7.59
CA THR A 236 -20.66 1.65 8.05
C THR A 236 -21.72 0.64 7.61
N GLU A 237 -22.99 0.87 8.01
CA GLU A 237 -24.11 0.01 7.58
C GLU A 237 -24.28 -0.09 6.06
N ASN A 238 -23.89 0.95 5.32
CA ASN A 238 -24.15 1.06 3.88
C ASN A 238 -22.91 1.24 3.00
N GLY A 239 -21.70 1.18 3.56
CA GLY A 239 -20.45 1.41 2.82
C GLY A 239 -19.26 1.62 3.73
N ALA A 240 -18.43 2.61 3.42
CA ALA A 240 -17.30 2.99 4.26
C ALA A 240 -17.20 4.51 4.42
N ARG A 241 -16.57 4.94 5.50
CA ARG A 241 -16.31 6.34 5.82
C ARG A 241 -14.84 6.54 6.12
N LEU A 242 -14.21 7.48 5.41
CA LEU A 242 -12.85 7.92 5.71
C LEU A 242 -12.77 8.46 7.15
N LEU A 243 -11.74 8.05 7.87
CA LEU A 243 -11.39 8.60 9.18
C LEU A 243 -10.38 9.74 9.00
N GLY A 244 -10.59 10.82 9.76
CA GLY A 244 -9.75 12.00 9.64
C GLY A 244 -10.09 12.91 8.45
N LYS A 245 -9.16 13.79 8.13
CA LYS A 245 -9.26 14.70 6.98
C LYS A 245 -8.72 14.02 5.74
N LYS A 246 -9.41 14.20 4.61
CA LYS A 246 -8.87 13.77 3.32
C LYS A 246 -7.52 14.45 3.07
N ILE A 247 -6.51 13.64 2.80
CA ILE A 247 -5.20 14.12 2.34
C ILE A 247 -5.16 14.25 0.82
N PRO A 248 -4.30 15.08 0.25
CA PRO A 248 -4.04 15.10 -1.19
C PRO A 248 -3.55 13.73 -1.65
N LEU A 249 -4.31 13.10 -2.56
CA LEU A 249 -4.01 11.77 -3.06
C LEU A 249 -3.67 11.79 -4.56
N ARG A 250 -4.38 12.58 -5.35
CA ARG A 250 -4.13 12.68 -6.80
C ARG A 250 -2.88 13.50 -7.07
N THR A 251 -2.18 13.19 -8.16
CA THR A 251 -0.94 13.91 -8.53
C THR A 251 -1.11 15.42 -8.55
N GLU A 252 -2.22 15.92 -9.10
CA GLU A 252 -2.53 17.36 -9.16
C GLU A 252 -2.75 17.97 -7.77
N GLU A 253 -3.39 17.22 -6.86
CA GLU A 253 -3.62 17.65 -5.48
C GLU A 253 -2.29 17.72 -4.71
N VAL A 254 -1.42 16.71 -4.90
CA VAL A 254 -0.10 16.67 -4.27
C VAL A 254 0.80 17.78 -4.78
N GLU A 255 0.84 18.01 -6.09
CA GLU A 255 1.64 19.08 -6.70
C GLU A 255 1.17 20.47 -6.29
N ALA A 256 -0.12 20.65 -5.96
CA ALA A 256 -0.68 21.94 -5.55
C ALA A 256 -0.23 22.41 -4.16
N ILE A 257 0.28 21.51 -3.32
CA ILE A 257 0.72 21.82 -1.95
C ILE A 257 2.25 21.83 -1.79
N ARG A 258 2.98 21.63 -2.88
CA ARG A 258 4.46 21.51 -2.89
C ARG A 258 5.14 22.84 -3.19
#